data_06f29d61f0e4588a0e9ab7a9bf48ea9a
#
_entry.id   06f29d61f0e4588a0e9ab7a9bf48ea9a
#
_cell.length_a   1.000
_cell.length_b   1.000
_cell.length_c   1.000
_cell.angle_alpha   90.00
_cell.angle_beta   90.00
_cell.angle_gamma   90.00
#
_symmetry.space_group_name_H-M   'P 1'
#
loop_
_entity.id
_entity.type
_entity.pdbx_description
1 polymer ?
#
loop_
_entity_poly.entity_id
_entity_poly.type
_entity_poly.pdbx_seq_one_letter_code
_entity_poly.pdbx_strand_id
1 'polypeptide(L)'
;SEMCIRDRAKGIPNPGCFNPSVTGGNAKRQRGILLAALQCLAPGGYLLYTTCTYAPEENERNVLYLLKRCPDLRTAAVQELEPFRSALTQEACYRLMPFHGAGAGGFTCLLRREGEHAPLPPLPDELKAWPIHAMNRPTP
;
A
#
# COMPACT_ATOMS: atom_id res chain seq x y z
N SER A 1 13.29 -1.58 -0.85
CA SER A 1 13.27 -1.93 0.55
C SER A 1 13.74 -0.76 1.41
N GLU A 2 13.58 -0.84 2.73
CA GLU A 2 13.95 0.23 3.70
C GLU A 2 15.41 0.68 3.59
N MET A 3 16.33 -0.22 3.30
CA MET A 3 17.74 0.13 3.08
C MET A 3 17.93 1.08 1.90
N CYS A 4 17.24 0.86 0.78
CA CYS A 4 17.32 1.72 -0.38
C CYS A 4 16.79 3.14 -0.11
N ILE A 5 15.80 3.29 0.78
CA ILE A 5 15.25 4.60 1.16
C ILE A 5 16.22 5.34 2.05
N ARG A 6 16.78 4.65 3.05
CA ARG A 6 17.77 5.20 3.97
C ARG A 6 19.03 5.65 3.24
N ASP A 7 19.51 4.84 2.29
CA ASP A 7 20.70 5.14 1.50
C ASP A 7 20.46 6.34 0.57
N ARG A 8 19.28 6.44 -0.06
CA ARG A 8 18.89 7.60 -0.86
C ARG A 8 18.81 8.89 -0.02
N ALA A 9 18.24 8.82 1.17
CA ALA A 9 18.16 9.96 2.07
C ALA A 9 19.55 10.45 2.51
N LYS A 10 20.56 9.56 2.52
CA LYS A 10 21.96 9.88 2.84
C LYS A 10 22.82 10.18 1.61
N GLY A 11 22.22 10.18 0.39
CA GLY A 11 22.97 10.37 -0.85
C GLY A 11 23.92 9.23 -1.21
N ILE A 12 23.74 8.05 -0.61
CA ILE A 12 24.60 6.88 -0.87
C ILE A 12 24.12 6.18 -2.15
N PRO A 13 24.97 6.00 -3.17
CA PRO A 13 24.61 5.27 -4.38
C PRO A 13 24.31 3.80 -4.04
N ASN A 14 23.11 3.33 -4.38
CA ASN A 14 22.77 1.93 -4.28
C ASN A 14 22.48 1.38 -5.70
N PRO A 15 23.37 0.60 -6.28
CA PRO A 15 23.25 0.09 -7.65
C PRO A 15 21.97 -0.72 -7.91
N GLY A 16 21.37 -1.31 -6.85
CA GLY A 16 20.12 -2.07 -6.96
C GLY A 16 18.87 -1.23 -7.04
N CYS A 17 18.91 0.06 -6.63
CA CYS A 17 17.71 0.90 -6.51
C CYS A 17 17.07 1.27 -7.86
N PHE A 18 17.84 1.27 -8.95
CA PHE A 18 17.38 1.68 -10.28
C PHE A 18 17.60 0.59 -11.34
N ASN A 19 17.84 -0.64 -10.93
CA ASN A 19 18.03 -1.75 -11.86
C ASN A 19 16.65 -2.28 -12.32
N PRO A 20 16.31 -2.18 -13.63
CA PRO A 20 15.01 -2.61 -14.16
C PRO A 20 14.70 -4.08 -13.92
N SER A 21 15.72 -4.95 -13.93
CA SER A 21 15.52 -6.39 -13.66
C SER A 21 15.11 -6.65 -12.22
N VAL A 22 15.68 -5.93 -11.26
CA VAL A 22 15.32 -6.01 -9.84
C VAL A 22 13.91 -5.49 -9.63
N THR A 23 13.56 -4.35 -10.24
CA THR A 23 12.21 -3.76 -10.19
C THR A 23 11.17 -4.72 -10.76
N GLY A 24 11.45 -5.34 -11.92
CA GLY A 24 10.56 -6.34 -12.52
C GLY A 24 10.37 -7.58 -11.67
N GLY A 25 11.44 -8.07 -11.05
CA GLY A 25 11.40 -9.20 -10.11
C GLY A 25 10.58 -8.89 -8.86
N ASN A 26 10.76 -7.69 -8.29
CA ASN A 26 9.99 -7.21 -7.14
C ASN A 26 8.51 -7.07 -7.49
N ALA A 27 8.17 -6.43 -8.60
CA ALA A 27 6.80 -6.27 -9.06
C ALA A 27 6.08 -7.62 -9.20
N LYS A 28 6.75 -8.63 -9.79
CA LYS A 28 6.21 -9.98 -9.93
C LYS A 28 5.97 -10.64 -8.56
N ARG A 29 6.91 -10.53 -7.63
CA ARG A 29 6.77 -11.06 -6.26
C ARG A 29 5.61 -10.40 -5.52
N GLN A 30 5.49 -9.09 -5.60
CA GLN A 30 4.40 -8.31 -4.98
C GLN A 30 3.04 -8.73 -5.55
N ARG A 31 2.92 -8.97 -6.86
CA ARG A 31 1.68 -9.52 -7.47
C ARG A 31 1.27 -10.86 -6.85
N GLY A 32 2.22 -11.75 -6.65
CA GLY A 32 1.95 -13.03 -5.98
C GLY A 32 1.41 -12.85 -4.56
N ILE A 33 2.04 -11.96 -3.78
CA ILE A 33 1.61 -11.65 -2.41
C ILE A 33 0.22 -11.02 -2.40
N LEU A 34 -0.03 -10.06 -3.28
CA LEU A 34 -1.32 -9.36 -3.38
C LEU A 34 -2.45 -10.31 -3.80
N LEU A 35 -2.21 -11.21 -4.76
CA LEU A 35 -3.20 -12.22 -5.15
C LEU A 35 -3.51 -13.19 -4.01
N ALA A 36 -2.51 -13.58 -3.22
CA ALA A 36 -2.73 -14.41 -2.04
C ALA A 36 -3.54 -13.66 -0.96
N ALA A 37 -3.21 -12.39 -0.71
CA ALA A 37 -3.96 -11.55 0.22
C ALA A 37 -5.43 -11.37 -0.20
N LEU A 38 -5.70 -11.23 -1.49
CA LEU A 38 -7.05 -11.10 -2.02
C LEU A 38 -7.89 -12.36 -1.81
N GLN A 39 -7.28 -13.56 -1.75
CA GLN A 39 -8.00 -14.79 -1.42
C GLN A 39 -8.54 -14.79 0.01
N CYS A 40 -7.88 -14.07 0.90
CA CYS A 40 -8.30 -13.92 2.30
C CYS A 40 -9.26 -12.73 2.51
N LEU A 41 -9.47 -11.91 1.49
CA LEU A 41 -10.29 -10.71 1.60
C LEU A 41 -11.77 -11.07 1.45
N ALA A 42 -12.55 -10.85 2.49
CA ALA A 42 -13.99 -11.04 2.47
C ALA A 42 -14.70 -10.06 1.51
N PRO A 43 -15.88 -10.41 0.96
CA PRO A 43 -16.73 -9.45 0.26
C PRO A 43 -17.00 -8.21 1.13
N GLY A 44 -16.94 -7.01 0.55
CA GLY A 44 -17.03 -5.74 1.29
C GLY A 44 -15.78 -5.34 2.06
N GLY A 45 -14.77 -6.21 2.14
CA GLY A 45 -13.52 -5.97 2.86
C GLY A 45 -12.57 -5.03 2.12
N TYR A 46 -11.58 -4.52 2.85
CA TYR A 46 -10.56 -3.59 2.35
C TYR A 46 -9.16 -4.18 2.44
N LEU A 47 -8.34 -3.88 1.46
CA LEU A 47 -6.91 -4.20 1.42
C LEU A 47 -6.14 -2.91 1.15
N LEU A 48 -5.25 -2.55 2.08
CA LEU A 48 -4.35 -1.43 1.90
C LEU A 48 -3.04 -1.93 1.30
N TYR A 49 -2.71 -1.45 0.11
CA TYR A 49 -1.44 -1.69 -0.56
C TYR A 49 -0.52 -0.48 -0.44
N THR A 50 0.63 -0.67 0.16
CA THR A 50 1.63 0.39 0.31
C THR A 50 3.01 -0.09 -0.11
N THR A 51 3.79 0.83 -0.68
CA THR A 51 5.22 0.61 -0.99
C THR A 51 6.02 1.85 -0.67
N CYS A 52 7.31 1.68 -0.51
CA CYS A 52 8.27 2.78 -0.36
C CYS A 52 9.10 3.02 -1.63
N THR A 53 8.75 2.39 -2.75
CA THR A 53 9.40 2.59 -4.04
C THR A 53 8.66 3.65 -4.87
N TYR A 54 9.38 4.27 -5.81
CA TYR A 54 8.80 5.17 -6.79
C TYR A 54 8.54 4.49 -8.14
N ALA A 55 8.91 3.22 -8.29
CA ALA A 55 8.78 2.47 -9.54
C ALA A 55 7.29 2.22 -9.89
N PRO A 56 6.79 2.71 -11.03
CA PRO A 56 5.40 2.48 -11.44
C PRO A 56 5.07 1.00 -11.61
N GLU A 57 6.06 0.17 -11.94
CA GLU A 57 5.94 -1.28 -12.08
C GLU A 57 5.51 -1.95 -10.79
N GLU A 58 6.05 -1.46 -9.68
CA GLU A 58 5.76 -1.94 -8.33
C GLU A 58 4.52 -1.28 -7.72
N ASN A 59 4.01 -0.23 -8.30
CA ASN A 59 2.93 0.62 -7.80
C ASN A 59 1.67 0.51 -8.67
N GLU A 60 1.41 1.52 -9.51
CA GLU A 60 0.19 1.63 -10.32
C GLU A 60 -0.01 0.42 -11.23
N ARG A 61 1.06 -0.10 -11.86
CA ARG A 61 0.94 -1.27 -12.74
C ARG A 61 0.54 -2.53 -12.00
N ASN A 62 0.92 -2.67 -10.73
CA ASN A 62 0.46 -3.77 -9.89
C ASN A 62 -1.02 -3.63 -9.55
N VAL A 63 -1.48 -2.42 -9.21
CA VAL A 63 -2.91 -2.14 -8.98
C VAL A 63 -3.74 -2.46 -10.23
N LEU A 64 -3.35 -1.92 -11.39
CA LEU A 64 -4.04 -2.17 -12.65
C LEU A 64 -4.06 -3.66 -13.03
N TYR A 65 -2.98 -4.39 -12.75
CA TYR A 65 -2.93 -5.84 -12.95
C TYR A 65 -3.96 -6.57 -12.07
N LEU A 66 -4.11 -6.17 -10.80
CA LEU A 66 -5.09 -6.77 -9.89
C LEU A 66 -6.53 -6.47 -10.33
N LEU A 67 -6.84 -5.22 -10.67
CA LEU A 67 -8.17 -4.81 -11.12
C LEU A 67 -8.60 -5.56 -12.39
N LYS A 68 -7.66 -5.78 -13.32
CA LYS A 68 -7.90 -6.58 -14.52
C LYS A 68 -8.17 -8.06 -14.20
N ARG A 69 -7.54 -8.59 -13.18
CA ARG A 69 -7.61 -10.01 -12.82
C ARG A 69 -8.76 -10.35 -11.88
N CYS A 70 -9.20 -9.38 -11.10
CA CYS A 70 -10.24 -9.52 -10.09
C CYS A 70 -11.36 -8.52 -10.39
N PRO A 71 -12.40 -8.92 -11.16
CA PRO A 71 -13.47 -8.01 -11.60
C PRO A 71 -14.32 -7.44 -10.46
N ASP A 72 -14.30 -8.08 -9.29
CA ASP A 72 -14.98 -7.67 -8.07
C ASP A 72 -14.12 -6.73 -7.17
N LEU A 73 -12.94 -6.34 -7.65
CA LEU A 73 -12.05 -5.43 -6.94
C LEU A 73 -12.17 -4.01 -7.50
N ARG A 74 -12.18 -3.02 -6.61
CA ARG A 74 -12.18 -1.58 -6.95
C ARG A 74 -11.17 -0.84 -6.10
N THR A 75 -10.68 0.27 -6.58
CA THR A 75 -9.96 1.23 -5.75
C THR A 75 -10.97 2.08 -4.96
N ALA A 76 -10.67 2.35 -3.70
CA ALA A 76 -11.47 3.23 -2.85
C ALA A 76 -10.75 4.56 -2.66
N ALA A 77 -11.45 5.66 -2.95
CA ALA A 77 -10.91 7.00 -2.76
C ALA A 77 -10.76 7.31 -1.26
N VAL A 78 -9.65 7.98 -0.91
CA VAL A 78 -9.36 8.47 0.44
C VAL A 78 -9.26 9.99 0.34
N GLN A 79 -10.25 10.68 0.89
CA GLN A 79 -10.42 12.13 0.71
C GLN A 79 -9.19 12.93 1.16
N GLU A 80 -8.57 12.53 2.25
CA GLU A 80 -7.38 13.18 2.81
C GLU A 80 -6.14 13.04 1.92
N LEU A 81 -6.13 12.03 1.03
CA LEU A 81 -5.02 11.76 0.12
C LEU A 81 -5.24 12.31 -1.29
N GLU A 82 -6.39 12.88 -1.61
CA GLU A 82 -6.69 13.42 -2.94
C GLU A 82 -5.64 14.43 -3.48
N PRO A 83 -5.05 15.31 -2.64
CA PRO A 83 -3.96 16.18 -3.11
C PRO A 83 -2.71 15.44 -3.60
N PHE A 84 -2.56 14.17 -3.26
CA PHE A 84 -1.42 13.32 -3.60
C PHE A 84 -1.74 12.26 -4.66
N ARG A 85 -2.88 12.42 -5.35
CA ARG A 85 -3.30 11.46 -6.38
C ARG A 85 -2.24 11.29 -7.47
N SER A 86 -1.96 10.04 -7.82
CA SER A 86 -1.01 9.73 -8.89
C SER A 86 -1.56 10.18 -10.24
N ALA A 87 -0.73 10.86 -11.02
CA ALA A 87 -1.05 11.23 -12.40
C ALA A 87 -0.84 10.08 -13.41
N LEU A 88 -0.35 8.92 -12.96
CA LEU A 88 0.00 7.79 -13.82
C LEU A 88 -1.17 6.84 -14.07
N THR A 89 -2.31 7.06 -13.42
CA THR A 89 -3.52 6.24 -13.56
C THR A 89 -4.77 7.05 -13.20
N GLN A 90 -5.92 6.62 -13.70
CA GLN A 90 -7.22 7.17 -13.29
C GLN A 90 -7.71 6.57 -11.96
N GLU A 91 -7.09 5.49 -11.52
CA GLU A 91 -7.44 4.81 -10.27
C GLU A 91 -7.04 5.61 -9.04
N ALA A 92 -7.69 5.35 -7.89
CA ALA A 92 -7.40 6.01 -6.64
C ALA A 92 -6.08 5.49 -6.02
N CYS A 93 -4.98 5.91 -6.63
CA CYS A 93 -3.62 5.65 -6.21
C CYS A 93 -2.97 6.96 -5.77
N TYR A 94 -2.16 6.93 -4.72
CA TYR A 94 -1.58 8.12 -4.12
C TYR A 94 -0.07 7.99 -4.00
N ARG A 95 0.65 9.09 -4.29
CA ARG A 95 2.10 9.20 -4.22
C ARG A 95 2.49 10.34 -3.28
N LEU A 96 3.00 9.98 -2.12
CA LEU A 96 3.60 10.96 -1.22
C LEU A 96 5.08 11.11 -1.59
N MET A 97 5.48 12.30 -1.96
CA MET A 97 6.86 12.59 -2.32
C MET A 97 7.58 13.29 -1.16
N PRO A 98 8.92 13.19 -1.05
CA PRO A 98 9.66 13.82 0.04
C PRO A 98 9.42 15.34 0.15
N PHE A 99 9.21 16.02 -0.98
CA PHE A 99 8.93 17.46 -1.00
C PHE A 99 7.55 17.84 -0.47
N HIS A 100 6.66 16.87 -0.21
CA HIS A 100 5.41 17.11 0.50
C HIS A 100 5.58 17.19 2.03
N GLY A 101 6.80 17.02 2.55
CA GLY A 101 7.08 17.04 3.99
C GLY A 101 6.63 15.80 4.76
N ALA A 102 6.19 14.75 4.08
CA ALA A 102 5.68 13.51 4.67
C ALA A 102 6.75 12.40 4.75
N GLY A 103 7.98 12.74 5.12
CA GLY A 103 9.07 11.77 5.25
C GLY A 103 9.72 11.38 3.92
N ALA A 104 10.21 10.13 3.82
CA ALA A 104 10.93 9.64 2.64
C ALA A 104 10.05 9.39 1.39
N GLY A 105 8.74 9.55 1.56
CA GLY A 105 7.76 9.31 0.51
C GLY A 105 7.31 7.86 0.43
N GLY A 106 6.28 7.62 -0.37
CA GLY A 106 5.71 6.30 -0.55
C GLY A 106 4.57 6.29 -1.55
N PHE A 107 4.08 5.11 -1.82
CA PHE A 107 2.87 4.87 -2.60
C PHE A 107 1.83 4.17 -1.74
N THR A 108 0.57 4.52 -1.92
CA THR A 108 -0.54 3.82 -1.26
C THR A 108 -1.77 3.74 -2.16
N CYS A 109 -2.51 2.64 -2.04
CA CYS A 109 -3.77 2.42 -2.71
C CYS A 109 -4.67 1.59 -1.80
N LEU A 110 -5.87 2.09 -1.53
CA LEU A 110 -6.90 1.35 -0.82
C LEU A 110 -7.75 0.59 -1.84
N LEU A 111 -7.78 -0.73 -1.71
CA LEU A 111 -8.59 -1.63 -2.53
C LEU A 111 -9.79 -2.11 -1.72
N ARG A 112 -10.95 -2.22 -2.35
CA ARG A 112 -12.16 -2.76 -1.76
C ARG A 112 -12.69 -3.90 -2.64
N ARG A 113 -13.04 -5.01 -2.02
CA ARG A 113 -13.78 -6.07 -2.69
C ARG A 113 -15.27 -5.75 -2.69
N GLU A 114 -15.94 -5.86 -3.83
CA GLU A 114 -17.39 -5.67 -3.93
C GLU A 114 -18.13 -6.76 -3.13
N GLY A 115 -19.32 -6.43 -2.66
CA GLY A 115 -20.17 -7.30 -1.87
C GLY A 115 -20.47 -6.76 -0.49
N GLU A 116 -21.32 -7.46 0.24
CA GLU A 116 -21.67 -7.13 1.60
C GLU A 116 -20.85 -7.99 2.57
N HIS A 117 -20.31 -7.35 3.58
CA HIS A 117 -19.60 -8.02 4.66
C HIS A 117 -20.59 -8.59 5.65
N ALA A 118 -20.48 -9.87 5.98
CA ALA A 118 -21.18 -10.42 7.13
C ALA A 118 -20.75 -9.65 8.39
N PRO A 119 -21.67 -9.39 9.35
CA PRO A 119 -21.31 -8.70 10.57
C PRO A 119 -20.16 -9.44 11.25
N LEU A 120 -19.11 -8.69 11.60
CA LEU A 120 -17.99 -9.27 12.33
C LEU A 120 -18.47 -9.83 13.67
N PRO A 121 -18.01 -11.00 14.08
CA PRO A 121 -18.26 -11.47 15.42
C PRO A 121 -17.77 -10.43 16.44
N PRO A 122 -18.43 -10.28 17.58
CA PRO A 122 -17.98 -9.35 18.61
C PRO A 122 -16.53 -9.67 18.99
N LEU A 123 -15.73 -8.61 19.14
CA LEU A 123 -14.34 -8.77 19.59
C LEU A 123 -14.31 -9.54 20.90
N PRO A 124 -13.47 -10.58 21.04
CA PRO A 124 -13.21 -11.23 22.32
C PRO A 124 -12.88 -10.19 23.40
N ASP A 125 -13.36 -10.41 24.62
CA ASP A 125 -13.17 -9.44 25.71
C ASP A 125 -11.70 -9.17 26.03
N GLU A 126 -10.83 -10.14 25.80
CA GLU A 126 -9.37 -10.03 25.89
C GLU A 126 -8.80 -8.97 24.92
N LEU A 127 -9.38 -8.84 23.73
CA LEU A 127 -8.96 -7.83 22.74
C LEU A 127 -9.60 -6.46 23.02
N LYS A 128 -10.75 -6.40 23.69
CA LYS A 128 -11.35 -5.14 24.13
C LYS A 128 -10.52 -4.45 25.23
N ALA A 129 -9.82 -5.25 26.03
CA ALA A 129 -8.93 -4.76 27.08
C ALA A 129 -7.52 -4.35 26.59
N TRP A 130 -7.25 -4.47 25.29
CA TRP A 130 -5.95 -4.06 24.74
C TRP A 130 -5.74 -2.55 24.90
N PRO A 131 -4.68 -2.10 25.61
CA PRO A 131 -4.49 -0.70 25.92
C PRO A 131 -3.98 0.06 24.69
N ILE A 132 -4.88 0.37 23.74
CA ILE A 132 -4.59 1.20 22.55
C ILE A 132 -3.94 2.54 22.95
N HIS A 133 -4.27 3.06 24.13
CA HIS A 133 -3.68 4.29 24.67
C HIS A 133 -2.19 4.19 25.05
N ALA A 134 -1.64 2.98 25.22
CA ALA A 134 -0.23 2.82 25.53
C ALA A 134 0.69 2.99 24.32
N MET A 135 0.16 2.86 23.11
CA MET A 135 0.93 2.98 21.86
C MET A 135 1.10 4.43 21.38
N ASN A 136 0.32 5.37 21.94
CA ASN A 136 0.33 6.79 21.54
C ASN A 136 1.01 7.72 22.54
N ARG A 137 1.81 7.22 23.46
CA ARG A 137 2.61 8.10 24.31
C ARG A 137 3.85 8.53 23.53
N PRO A 138 4.06 9.84 23.31
CA PRO A 138 5.35 10.32 22.85
C PRO A 138 6.38 9.89 23.91
N THR A 139 7.43 9.23 23.48
CA THR A 139 8.63 8.98 24.31
C THR A 139 9.20 10.32 24.71
N PRO A 140 9.55 10.50 26.01
CA PRO A 140 10.14 11.74 26.53
C PRO A 140 11.47 12.05 25.85
#